data_0fbf42e3baabc5179e3e60d48001c5d1
#
_entry.id   0fbf42e3baabc5179e3e60d48001c5d1
#
_cell.length_a   1.000
_cell.length_b   1.000
_cell.length_c   1.000
_cell.angle_alpha   90.00
_cell.angle_beta   90.00
_cell.angle_gamma   90.00
#
_symmetry.space_group_name_H-M   'P 1'
#
loop_
_entity.id
_entity.type
_entity.pdbx_description
1 polymer ?
#
loop_
_entity_poly.entity_id
_entity_poly.type
_entity_poly.pdbx_seq_one_letter_code
_entity_poly.pdbx_strand_id
1 'polypeptide(L)'
;MKTLIFILWGSVLMLNVNVSQATELTIEVTDIDVTRGGSIVVMIFSEDGFPKKHEKALLIQKDSALLDRMEFEFDLDVDEIAVKVLHDENGDGKVTKNWTGIYPKDGLGFSNGQRVTLAGAPTYKNSKLFRDEFEYGLVISVSYP
;
A
#
# COMPACT_ATOMS: atom_id res chain seq x y z
N MET A 1 -30.13 -69.33 6.62
CA MET A 1 -29.50 -68.19 7.29
C MET A 1 -29.08 -67.18 6.24
N LYS A 2 -29.80 -66.08 6.13
CA LYS A 2 -29.43 -65.00 5.19
C LYS A 2 -28.72 -63.89 5.99
N THR A 3 -27.41 -63.72 5.75
CA THR A 3 -26.61 -62.68 6.39
C THR A 3 -26.82 -61.39 5.62
N LEU A 4 -27.46 -60.40 6.28
CA LEU A 4 -27.58 -59.03 5.76
C LEU A 4 -26.29 -58.30 6.05
N ILE A 5 -25.56 -57.89 4.96
CA ILE A 5 -24.39 -57.00 5.10
C ILE A 5 -24.92 -55.58 4.91
N PHE A 6 -24.92 -54.77 5.97
CA PHE A 6 -25.14 -53.35 5.93
C PHE A 6 -23.85 -52.66 5.49
N ILE A 7 -23.82 -52.14 4.25
CA ILE A 7 -22.76 -51.25 3.79
C ILE A 7 -23.10 -49.85 4.26
N LEU A 8 -22.34 -49.38 5.25
CA LEU A 8 -22.42 -48.00 5.76
C LEU A 8 -21.66 -47.11 4.75
N TRP A 9 -22.39 -46.40 3.91
CA TRP A 9 -21.81 -45.34 3.07
C TRP A 9 -21.57 -44.10 3.93
N GLY A 10 -20.33 -43.92 4.37
CA GLY A 10 -19.89 -42.70 5.03
C GLY A 10 -19.73 -41.58 4.01
N SER A 11 -20.66 -40.63 3.99
CA SER A 11 -20.52 -39.39 3.23
C SER A 11 -19.42 -38.55 3.87
N VAL A 12 -18.24 -38.51 3.26
CA VAL A 12 -17.18 -37.55 3.63
C VAL A 12 -17.62 -36.20 3.10
N LEU A 13 -18.10 -35.32 3.99
CA LEU A 13 -18.27 -33.91 3.70
C LEU A 13 -16.90 -33.28 3.54
N MET A 14 -16.48 -33.01 2.29
CA MET A 14 -15.32 -32.19 1.99
C MET A 14 -15.69 -30.74 2.31
N LEU A 15 -15.26 -30.23 3.45
CA LEU A 15 -15.27 -28.82 3.78
C LEU A 15 -14.24 -28.13 2.90
N ASN A 16 -14.70 -27.42 1.88
CA ASN A 16 -13.84 -26.51 1.13
C ASN A 16 -13.53 -25.30 2.04
N VAL A 17 -12.43 -25.36 2.75
CA VAL A 17 -11.87 -24.21 3.44
C VAL A 17 -11.24 -23.34 2.37
N ASN A 18 -11.90 -22.26 1.99
CA ASN A 18 -11.27 -21.19 1.23
C ASN A 18 -10.25 -20.53 2.15
N VAL A 19 -9.01 -20.95 2.09
CA VAL A 19 -7.90 -20.24 2.70
C VAL A 19 -7.68 -19.01 1.83
N SER A 20 -8.16 -17.86 2.32
CA SER A 20 -7.76 -16.57 1.76
C SER A 20 -6.24 -16.48 1.89
N GLN A 21 -5.54 -16.48 0.75
CA GLN A 21 -4.09 -16.32 0.75
C GLN A 21 -3.79 -14.82 0.73
N ALA A 22 -3.23 -14.33 1.85
CA ALA A 22 -2.62 -13.03 1.87
C ALA A 22 -1.55 -12.97 0.78
N THR A 23 -1.53 -11.88 0.02
CA THR A 23 -0.51 -11.63 -1.01
C THR A 23 0.59 -10.79 -0.37
N GLU A 24 1.81 -11.30 -0.43
CA GLU A 24 3.00 -10.52 -0.05
C GLU A 24 3.26 -9.48 -1.16
N LEU A 25 3.24 -8.21 -0.77
CA LEU A 25 3.53 -7.08 -1.66
C LEU A 25 4.82 -6.41 -1.27
N THR A 26 5.80 -6.40 -2.16
CA THR A 26 7.02 -5.59 -2.02
C THR A 26 6.84 -4.26 -2.74
N ILE A 27 7.07 -3.17 -2.04
CA ILE A 27 7.09 -1.82 -2.60
C ILE A 27 8.50 -1.27 -2.54
N GLU A 28 9.11 -1.08 -3.71
CA GLU A 28 10.39 -0.39 -3.86
C GLU A 28 10.12 1.11 -3.99
N VAL A 29 10.66 1.90 -3.06
CA VAL A 29 10.63 3.35 -3.09
C VAL A 29 11.96 3.86 -3.62
N THR A 30 11.94 4.67 -4.68
CA THR A 30 13.14 5.18 -5.37
C THR A 30 13.20 6.70 -5.34
N ASP A 31 14.34 7.23 -5.77
CA ASP A 31 14.60 8.68 -5.87
C ASP A 31 14.49 9.40 -4.52
N ILE A 32 14.86 8.72 -3.44
CA ILE A 32 14.88 9.30 -2.09
C ILE A 32 16.07 10.24 -1.95
N ASP A 33 15.80 11.51 -1.63
CA ASP A 33 16.85 12.47 -1.29
C ASP A 33 17.27 12.31 0.18
N VAL A 34 18.26 11.46 0.40
CA VAL A 34 18.78 11.14 1.74
C VAL A 34 19.36 12.35 2.48
N THR A 35 19.69 13.43 1.76
CA THR A 35 20.25 14.65 2.37
C THR A 35 19.21 15.41 3.20
N ARG A 36 17.93 15.11 2.99
CA ARG A 36 16.82 15.70 3.74
C ARG A 36 16.58 15.02 5.09
N GLY A 37 17.20 13.87 5.35
CA GLY A 37 17.02 13.10 6.59
C GLY A 37 15.57 12.60 6.77
N GLY A 38 15.13 12.47 8.02
CA GLY A 38 13.76 12.05 8.32
C GLY A 38 13.48 10.59 8.01
N SER A 39 12.26 10.29 7.58
CA SER A 39 11.78 8.93 7.35
C SER A 39 10.95 8.82 6.09
N ILE A 40 10.96 7.63 5.50
CA ILE A 40 10.04 7.25 4.45
C ILE A 40 8.84 6.55 5.10
N VAL A 41 7.64 7.00 4.79
CA VAL A 41 6.38 6.43 5.25
C VAL A 41 5.61 5.92 4.06
N VAL A 42 5.39 4.61 4.01
CA VAL A 42 4.60 3.96 2.94
C VAL A 42 3.23 3.62 3.52
N MET A 43 2.18 4.09 2.84
CA MET A 43 0.79 3.93 3.26
C MET A 43 -0.02 3.27 2.17
N ILE A 44 -0.73 2.20 2.52
CA ILE A 44 -1.66 1.49 1.64
C ILE A 44 -3.08 1.86 2.02
N PHE A 45 -3.88 2.23 1.03
CA PHE A 45 -5.25 2.69 1.22
C PHE A 45 -6.25 1.88 0.41
N SER A 46 -7.47 1.79 0.94
CA SER A 46 -8.69 1.67 0.15
C SER A 46 -9.14 3.07 -0.32
N GLU A 47 -10.31 3.17 -0.94
CA GLU A 47 -10.84 4.47 -1.38
C GLU A 47 -11.04 5.46 -0.23
N ASP A 48 -11.43 4.94 0.95
CA ASP A 48 -11.71 5.79 2.11
C ASP A 48 -10.43 6.45 2.67
N GLY A 49 -10.41 7.75 2.59
CA GLY A 49 -9.35 8.59 3.17
C GLY A 49 -8.16 8.88 2.26
N PHE A 50 -7.98 8.17 1.15
CA PHE A 50 -6.89 8.43 0.21
C PHE A 50 -6.98 9.83 -0.42
N PRO A 51 -5.87 10.54 -0.56
CA PRO A 51 -4.55 10.32 0.01
C PRO A 51 -4.29 11.15 1.28
N LYS A 52 -5.32 11.79 1.85
CA LYS A 52 -5.17 12.87 2.84
C LYS A 52 -5.34 12.40 4.29
N LYS A 53 -6.19 11.42 4.55
CA LYS A 53 -6.49 10.92 5.90
C LYS A 53 -5.61 9.72 6.22
N HIS A 54 -4.40 9.99 6.70
CA HIS A 54 -3.39 8.95 6.98
C HIS A 54 -3.89 7.93 8.00
N GLU A 55 -4.71 8.36 8.94
CA GLU A 55 -5.35 7.50 9.96
C GLU A 55 -6.31 6.45 9.37
N LYS A 56 -6.68 6.60 8.09
CA LYS A 56 -7.53 5.64 7.37
C LYS A 56 -6.76 4.69 6.45
N ALA A 57 -5.44 4.78 6.44
CA ALA A 57 -4.63 3.80 5.71
C ALA A 57 -4.87 2.39 6.27
N LEU A 58 -4.98 1.41 5.38
CA LEU A 58 -5.12 0.00 5.74
C LEU A 58 -3.86 -0.51 6.43
N LEU A 59 -2.70 -0.14 5.90
CA LEU A 59 -1.38 -0.49 6.43
C LEU A 59 -0.43 0.68 6.29
N ILE A 60 0.47 0.83 7.26
CA ILE A 60 1.51 1.86 7.28
C ILE A 60 2.81 1.21 7.72
N GLN A 61 3.87 1.47 6.97
CA GLN A 61 5.24 1.18 7.40
C GLN A 61 6.09 2.45 7.32
N LYS A 62 7.02 2.58 8.26
CA LYS A 62 7.91 3.73 8.37
C LYS A 62 9.32 3.24 8.67
N ASP A 63 10.31 3.79 7.96
CA ASP A 63 11.72 3.56 8.23
C ASP A 63 12.53 4.83 7.95
N SER A 64 13.73 4.93 8.56
CA SER A 64 14.62 6.09 8.39
C SER A 64 15.12 6.18 6.95
N ALA A 65 15.13 7.39 6.38
CA ALA A 65 15.56 7.66 5.01
C ALA A 65 17.10 7.61 4.88
N LEU A 66 17.68 6.41 4.93
CA LEU A 66 19.13 6.19 4.92
C LEU A 66 19.69 5.83 3.54
N LEU A 67 18.85 5.41 2.62
CA LEU A 67 19.21 4.97 1.27
C LEU A 67 18.35 5.71 0.24
N ASP A 68 18.89 5.91 -0.95
CA ASP A 68 18.18 6.51 -2.09
C ASP A 68 17.10 5.59 -2.68
N ARG A 69 17.15 4.31 -2.28
CA ARG A 69 16.22 3.25 -2.63
C ARG A 69 15.96 2.38 -1.40
N MET A 70 14.69 2.12 -1.11
CA MET A 70 14.27 1.32 0.04
C MET A 70 13.13 0.39 -0.33
N GLU A 71 13.05 -0.78 0.30
CA GLU A 71 12.00 -1.76 0.10
C GLU A 71 11.13 -1.88 1.37
N PHE A 72 9.82 -2.05 1.15
CA PHE A 72 8.82 -2.25 2.19
C PHE A 72 7.93 -3.44 1.81
N GLU A 73 7.73 -4.36 2.75
CA GLU A 73 6.98 -5.60 2.54
C GLU A 73 5.66 -5.54 3.32
N PHE A 74 4.57 -5.90 2.67
CA PHE A 74 3.23 -5.88 3.23
C PHE A 74 2.49 -7.19 2.93
N ASP A 75 1.75 -7.69 3.92
CA ASP A 75 0.81 -8.79 3.72
C ASP A 75 -0.60 -8.22 3.52
N LEU A 76 -1.20 -8.52 2.38
CA LEU A 76 -2.49 -7.98 1.96
C LEU A 76 -3.46 -9.08 1.55
N ASP A 77 -4.72 -8.90 1.93
CA ASP A 77 -5.83 -9.72 1.45
C ASP A 77 -6.96 -8.83 0.93
N VAL A 78 -6.62 -8.03 -0.09
CA VAL A 78 -7.54 -7.13 -0.79
C VAL A 78 -7.26 -7.16 -2.28
N ASP A 79 -8.28 -6.85 -3.08
CA ASP A 79 -8.20 -6.92 -4.54
C ASP A 79 -7.84 -5.59 -5.20
N GLU A 80 -7.93 -4.49 -4.46
CA GLU A 80 -7.73 -3.14 -4.97
C GLU A 80 -7.10 -2.26 -3.89
N ILE A 81 -6.04 -1.53 -4.25
CA ILE A 81 -5.32 -0.61 -3.36
C ILE A 81 -4.91 0.66 -4.09
N ALA A 82 -4.63 1.71 -3.33
CA ALA A 82 -3.78 2.81 -3.77
C ALA A 82 -2.65 3.01 -2.75
N VAL A 83 -1.47 3.41 -3.21
CA VAL A 83 -0.30 3.61 -2.36
C VAL A 83 0.09 5.07 -2.35
N LYS A 84 0.45 5.56 -1.18
CA LYS A 84 1.10 6.85 -0.98
C LYS A 84 2.40 6.67 -0.24
N VAL A 85 3.44 7.33 -0.73
CA VAL A 85 4.74 7.48 -0.06
C VAL A 85 4.90 8.92 0.40
N LEU A 86 5.32 9.11 1.64
CA LEU A 86 5.67 10.41 2.22
C LEU A 86 7.12 10.36 2.70
N HIS A 87 7.94 11.30 2.24
CA HIS A 87 9.24 11.56 2.86
C HIS A 87 9.02 12.59 3.98
N ASP A 88 8.82 12.09 5.19
CA ASP A 88 8.53 12.87 6.38
C ASP A 88 9.83 13.40 7.01
N GLU A 89 10.25 14.61 6.62
CA GLU A 89 11.53 15.18 6.99
C GLU A 89 11.57 15.61 8.47
N ASN A 90 10.44 16.01 9.05
CA ASN A 90 10.36 16.53 10.43
C ASN A 90 9.77 15.52 11.44
N GLY A 91 9.33 14.35 10.98
CA GLY A 91 8.84 13.27 11.83
C GLY A 91 7.44 13.48 12.40
N ASP A 92 6.65 14.42 11.86
CA ASP A 92 5.31 14.73 12.38
C ASP A 92 4.19 13.86 11.78
N GLY A 93 4.52 13.00 10.81
CA GLY A 93 3.59 12.10 10.13
C GLY A 93 2.61 12.81 9.20
N LYS A 94 2.83 14.08 8.89
CA LYS A 94 1.95 14.91 8.05
C LYS A 94 2.72 15.45 6.86
N VAL A 95 1.98 15.78 5.80
CA VAL A 95 2.55 16.50 4.67
C VAL A 95 2.77 17.95 5.07
N THR A 96 4.03 18.37 5.12
CA THR A 96 4.40 19.78 5.33
C THR A 96 4.10 20.56 4.05
N LYS A 97 3.46 21.70 4.19
CA LYS A 97 3.16 22.60 3.07
C LYS A 97 4.10 23.81 3.06
N ASN A 98 4.25 24.41 1.89
CA ASN A 98 4.97 25.67 1.76
C ASN A 98 4.22 26.82 2.48
N TRP A 99 4.83 27.99 2.51
CA TRP A 99 4.26 29.18 3.18
C TRP A 99 2.91 29.62 2.62
N THR A 100 2.57 29.24 1.37
CA THR A 100 1.24 29.52 0.77
C THR A 100 0.17 28.54 1.24
N GLY A 101 0.55 27.39 1.86
CA GLY A 101 -0.35 26.33 2.28
C GLY A 101 -0.91 25.50 1.13
N ILE A 102 -0.42 25.68 -0.10
CA ILE A 102 -0.96 25.04 -1.31
C ILE A 102 -0.11 23.85 -1.72
N TYR A 103 1.22 24.02 -1.79
CA TYR A 103 2.13 22.99 -2.27
C TYR A 103 2.81 22.24 -1.13
N PRO A 104 2.99 20.91 -1.26
CA PRO A 104 3.82 20.15 -0.33
C PRO A 104 5.28 20.61 -0.44
N LYS A 105 5.99 20.63 0.69
CA LYS A 105 7.45 20.76 0.76
C LYS A 105 8.13 19.40 0.81
N ASP A 106 7.41 18.41 1.35
CA ASP A 106 7.90 17.05 1.48
C ASP A 106 7.92 16.33 0.14
N GLY A 107 8.79 15.33 0.03
CA GLY A 107 8.75 14.39 -1.07
C GLY A 107 7.51 13.50 -1.00
N LEU A 108 6.86 13.30 -2.13
CA LEU A 108 5.66 12.47 -2.25
C LEU A 108 5.78 11.53 -3.44
N GLY A 109 5.27 10.32 -3.25
CA GLY A 109 5.08 9.33 -4.32
C GLY A 109 3.68 8.73 -4.25
N PHE A 110 3.17 8.28 -5.39
CA PHE A 110 1.86 7.66 -5.47
C PHE A 110 1.88 6.51 -6.48
N SER A 111 1.05 5.51 -6.24
CA SER A 111 0.81 4.44 -7.21
C SER A 111 0.30 4.98 -8.53
N ASN A 112 0.47 4.18 -9.58
CA ASN A 112 0.07 4.50 -10.94
C ASN A 112 0.72 5.79 -11.49
N GLY A 113 1.95 6.12 -11.02
CA GLY A 113 2.71 7.28 -11.48
C GLY A 113 2.07 8.64 -11.21
N GLN A 114 1.10 8.69 -10.32
CA GLN A 114 0.38 9.92 -10.00
C GLN A 114 1.24 10.90 -9.20
N ARG A 115 0.96 12.19 -9.32
CA ARG A 115 1.67 13.30 -8.67
C ARG A 115 0.70 14.38 -8.22
N VAL A 116 1.13 15.19 -7.25
CA VAL A 116 0.43 16.44 -6.91
C VAL A 116 0.58 17.42 -8.07
N THR A 117 -0.52 18.06 -8.44
CA THR A 117 -0.59 19.04 -9.51
C THR A 117 -1.24 20.33 -9.01
N LEU A 118 -1.36 21.33 -9.87
CA LEU A 118 -2.13 22.56 -9.60
C LEU A 118 -3.59 22.27 -9.25
N ALA A 119 -4.16 21.18 -9.76
CA ALA A 119 -5.52 20.74 -9.43
C ALA A 119 -5.62 20.07 -8.07
N GLY A 120 -4.49 19.79 -7.39
CA GLY A 120 -4.42 19.18 -6.06
C GLY A 120 -3.77 17.81 -6.03
N ALA A 121 -4.07 17.07 -4.95
CA ALA A 121 -3.58 15.72 -4.75
C ALA A 121 -4.27 14.73 -5.70
N PRO A 122 -3.61 13.59 -6.01
CA PRO A 122 -4.21 12.52 -6.79
C PRO A 122 -5.52 12.00 -6.19
N THR A 123 -6.42 11.54 -7.05
CA THR A 123 -7.63 10.84 -6.63
C THR A 123 -7.37 9.34 -6.50
N TYR A 124 -8.18 8.66 -5.70
CA TYR A 124 -8.13 7.20 -5.60
C TYR A 124 -8.32 6.54 -6.97
N LYS A 125 -9.32 6.99 -7.72
CA LYS A 125 -9.63 6.48 -9.06
C LYS A 125 -8.42 6.45 -10.00
N ASN A 126 -7.56 7.48 -9.93
CA ASN A 126 -6.39 7.59 -10.80
C ASN A 126 -5.16 6.84 -10.26
N SER A 127 -5.14 6.56 -8.95
CA SER A 127 -4.00 5.94 -8.26
C SER A 127 -4.20 4.46 -7.98
N LYS A 128 -5.43 3.96 -8.06
CA LYS A 128 -5.75 2.59 -7.70
C LYS A 128 -5.10 1.58 -8.63
N LEU A 129 -4.75 0.44 -8.05
CA LEU A 129 -4.20 -0.73 -8.70
C LEU A 129 -5.04 -1.95 -8.30
N PHE A 130 -5.27 -2.85 -9.24
CA PHE A 130 -5.87 -4.14 -8.99
C PHE A 130 -4.80 -5.18 -8.62
N ARG A 131 -5.20 -6.30 -8.02
CA ARG A 131 -4.29 -7.35 -7.52
C ARG A 131 -3.26 -7.80 -8.57
N ASP A 132 -3.68 -8.03 -9.79
CA ASP A 132 -2.82 -8.44 -10.91
C ASP A 132 -1.78 -7.36 -11.33
N GLU A 133 -2.01 -6.10 -10.93
CA GLU A 133 -1.08 -5.00 -11.18
C GLU A 133 -0.03 -4.84 -10.07
N PHE A 134 -0.27 -5.36 -8.87
CA PHE A 134 0.65 -5.21 -7.74
C PHE A 134 1.21 -6.52 -7.15
N GLU A 135 0.67 -7.69 -7.48
CA GLU A 135 1.08 -8.97 -6.90
C GLU A 135 2.55 -9.34 -7.15
N TYR A 136 3.18 -8.75 -8.16
CA TYR A 136 4.61 -8.95 -8.47
C TYR A 136 5.51 -7.81 -7.94
N GLY A 137 4.98 -6.94 -7.10
CA GLY A 137 5.67 -5.79 -6.54
C GLY A 137 5.38 -4.48 -7.27
N LEU A 138 5.74 -3.39 -6.62
CA LEU A 138 5.56 -2.02 -7.12
C LEU A 138 6.84 -1.23 -7.00
N VAL A 139 7.06 -0.31 -7.94
CA VAL A 139 8.10 0.72 -7.84
C VAL A 139 7.42 2.08 -7.77
N ILE A 140 7.73 2.85 -6.73
CA ILE A 140 7.20 4.20 -6.53
C ILE A 140 8.34 5.18 -6.36
N SER A 141 8.44 6.13 -7.28
CA SER A 141 9.42 7.21 -7.22
C SER A 141 8.92 8.36 -6.35
N VAL A 142 9.77 8.88 -5.48
CA VAL A 142 9.50 10.09 -4.69
C VAL A 142 9.83 11.31 -5.54
N SER A 143 8.88 12.24 -5.58
CA SER A 143 9.00 13.51 -6.28
C SER A 143 9.03 14.65 -5.26
N TYR A 144 9.98 15.55 -5.40
CA TYR A 144 10.14 16.74 -4.56
C TYR A 144 9.69 17.99 -5.29
N PRO A 145 9.29 19.06 -4.57
CA PRO A 145 8.92 20.35 -5.17
C PRO A 145 10.11 21.06 -5.79
#